data_34f21b1935f52bc350dd54bc8dd8fec8
#
_entry.id   34f21b1935f52bc350dd54bc8dd8fec8
#
_cell.length_a   1.000
_cell.length_b   1.000
_cell.length_c   1.000
_cell.angle_alpha   90.00
_cell.angle_beta   90.00
_cell.angle_gamma   90.00
#
_symmetry.space_group_name_H-M   'P 1'
#
loop_
_entity.id
_entity.type
_entity.pdbx_description
1 polymer ?
#
loop_
_entity_poly.entity_id
_entity_poly.type
_entity_poly.pdbx_seq_one_letter_code
_entity_poly.pdbx_strand_id
1 'polypeptide(L)'
;MEYIALTGIADSLIEVLKKHNLRTLEIRSPQNFVGVLGLNAGDSVLLTSTSLQDLTDGTQGLIAKVVQKQVSVHSVVSSNELYIEEREAMSARIQLECRCMARVRSVISNELGKPVKVDAREISCYEAR
;
A
#
# COMPACT_ATOMS: atom_id res chain seq x y z
N MET A 1 -10.70 9.98 -10.24
CA MET A 1 -11.13 9.35 -8.98
C MET A 1 -9.98 9.32 -8.01
N GLU A 2 -10.26 9.58 -6.76
CA GLU A 2 -9.22 9.64 -5.73
C GLU A 2 -8.99 8.28 -5.09
N TYR A 3 -7.72 7.97 -4.82
CA TYR A 3 -7.30 6.73 -4.15
C TYR A 3 -6.23 7.03 -3.13
N ILE A 4 -6.21 6.25 -2.06
CA ILE A 4 -5.02 6.13 -1.23
C ILE A 4 -4.02 5.31 -2.02
N ALA A 5 -2.76 5.75 -2.06
CA ALA A 5 -1.70 5.06 -2.76
C ALA A 5 -0.72 4.43 -1.77
N LEU A 6 -0.35 3.19 -2.04
CA LEU A 6 0.74 2.50 -1.36
C LEU A 6 1.92 2.46 -2.33
N THR A 7 3.04 3.05 -1.92
CA THR A 7 4.21 3.25 -2.77
C THR A 7 5.32 2.26 -2.44
N GLY A 8 6.27 2.12 -3.35
CA GLY A 8 7.42 1.25 -3.13
C GLY A 8 7.08 -0.23 -3.01
N ILE A 9 5.95 -0.66 -3.57
CA ILE A 9 5.55 -2.07 -3.58
C ILE A 9 6.40 -2.79 -4.62
N ALA A 10 7.00 -3.93 -4.24
CA ALA A 10 7.83 -4.69 -5.17
C ALA A 10 7.07 -5.07 -6.44
N ASP A 11 7.70 -4.89 -7.60
CA ASP A 11 7.10 -5.27 -8.89
C ASP A 11 6.67 -6.72 -8.91
N SER A 12 7.43 -7.60 -8.28
CA SER A 12 7.10 -9.02 -8.19
C SER A 12 5.78 -9.27 -7.47
N LEU A 13 5.47 -8.49 -6.43
CA LEU A 13 4.20 -8.60 -5.70
C LEU A 13 3.04 -8.11 -6.55
N ILE A 14 3.24 -7.02 -7.30
CA ILE A 14 2.22 -6.50 -8.21
C ILE A 14 1.92 -7.52 -9.31
N GLU A 15 2.94 -8.15 -9.88
CA GLU A 15 2.78 -9.18 -10.91
C GLU A 15 2.05 -10.42 -10.35
N VAL A 16 2.38 -10.83 -9.12
CA VAL A 16 1.69 -11.95 -8.47
C VAL A 16 0.20 -11.62 -8.27
N LEU A 17 -0.11 -10.40 -7.85
CA LEU A 17 -1.49 -9.97 -7.63
C LEU A 17 -2.27 -9.96 -8.96
N LYS A 18 -1.67 -9.52 -10.05
CA LYS A 18 -2.28 -9.57 -11.38
C LYS A 18 -2.63 -10.99 -11.81
N LYS A 19 -1.73 -11.95 -11.52
CA LYS A 19 -1.91 -13.35 -11.92
C LYS A 19 -2.96 -14.09 -11.09
N HIS A 20 -2.96 -13.84 -9.80
CA HIS A 20 -3.76 -14.64 -8.85
C HIS A 20 -5.04 -13.93 -8.40
N ASN A 21 -5.24 -12.68 -8.77
CA ASN A 21 -6.38 -11.84 -8.43
C ASN A 21 -6.59 -11.55 -6.95
N LEU A 22 -6.18 -12.44 -6.07
CA LEU A 22 -6.36 -12.29 -4.62
C LEU A 22 -5.06 -12.61 -3.91
N ARG A 23 -4.58 -11.69 -3.10
CA ARG A 23 -3.32 -11.87 -2.37
C ARG A 23 -3.30 -11.07 -1.08
N THR A 24 -2.62 -11.60 -0.08
CA THR A 24 -2.35 -10.88 1.17
C THR A 24 -0.95 -10.29 1.11
N LEU A 25 -0.85 -9.00 1.37
CA LEU A 25 0.43 -8.30 1.47
C LEU A 25 0.71 -7.95 2.92
N GLU A 26 1.96 -8.09 3.32
CA GLU A 26 2.42 -7.59 4.59
C GLU A 26 3.02 -6.20 4.40
N ILE A 27 2.50 -5.24 5.15
CA ILE A 27 2.92 -3.84 5.05
C ILE A 27 3.89 -3.55 6.18
N ARG A 28 5.13 -3.23 5.83
CA ARG A 28 6.21 -2.94 6.78
C ARG A 28 6.67 -1.48 6.73
N SER A 29 6.46 -0.80 5.61
CA SER A 29 6.82 0.60 5.48
C SER A 29 5.95 1.45 6.40
N PRO A 30 6.53 2.32 7.25
CA PRO A 30 5.75 3.21 8.10
C PRO A 30 4.80 4.10 7.31
N GLN A 31 5.23 4.58 6.15
CA GLN A 31 4.40 5.42 5.30
C GLN A 31 3.19 4.67 4.75
N ASN A 32 3.39 3.45 4.26
CA ASN A 32 2.29 2.62 3.78
C ASN A 32 1.37 2.18 4.91
N PHE A 33 1.92 1.95 6.08
CA PHE A 33 1.14 1.61 7.27
C PHE A 33 0.13 2.72 7.59
N VAL A 34 0.54 3.97 7.53
CA VAL A 34 -0.37 5.11 7.72
C VAL A 34 -1.50 5.09 6.68
N GLY A 35 -1.17 4.78 5.44
CA GLY A 35 -2.19 4.64 4.38
C GLY A 35 -3.18 3.53 4.68
N VAL A 36 -2.68 2.37 5.11
CA VAL A 36 -3.54 1.21 5.43
C VAL A 36 -4.49 1.51 6.59
N LEU A 37 -4.08 2.29 7.58
CA LEU A 37 -4.95 2.68 8.69
C LEU A 37 -6.20 3.42 8.20
N GLY A 38 -6.10 4.14 7.10
CA GLY A 38 -7.23 4.87 6.50
C GLY A 38 -8.10 4.04 5.56
N LEU A 39 -7.75 2.78 5.32
CA LEU A 39 -8.50 1.91 4.42
C LEU A 39 -9.43 0.98 5.20
N ASN A 40 -10.59 0.71 4.63
CA ASN A 40 -11.54 -0.27 5.15
C ASN A 40 -11.86 -1.31 4.08
N ALA A 41 -12.39 -2.46 4.51
CA ALA A 41 -12.85 -3.47 3.57
C ALA A 41 -13.87 -2.85 2.59
N GLY A 42 -13.69 -3.12 1.32
CA GLY A 42 -14.50 -2.53 0.24
C GLY A 42 -13.88 -1.31 -0.42
N ASP A 43 -12.91 -0.66 0.22
CA ASP A 43 -12.23 0.49 -0.38
C ASP A 43 -11.29 0.04 -1.50
N SER A 44 -11.06 0.94 -2.45
CA SER A 44 -10.06 0.75 -3.50
C SER A 44 -8.77 1.46 -3.13
N VAL A 45 -7.65 0.86 -3.49
CA VAL A 45 -6.31 1.38 -3.23
C VAL A 45 -5.47 1.29 -4.49
N LEU A 46 -4.57 2.23 -4.68
CA LEU A 46 -3.61 2.19 -5.78
C LEU A 46 -2.27 1.67 -5.25
N LEU A 47 -1.75 0.63 -5.89
CA LEU A 47 -0.45 0.05 -5.60
C LEU A 47 0.53 0.45 -6.68
N THR A 48 1.70 0.95 -6.31
CA THR A 48 2.75 1.27 -7.29
C THR A 48 4.12 0.87 -6.75
N SER A 49 4.99 0.45 -7.66
CA SER A 49 6.39 0.18 -7.35
C SER A 49 7.21 1.47 -7.24
N THR A 50 6.70 2.57 -7.77
CA THR A 50 7.35 3.87 -7.68
C THR A 50 7.43 4.31 -6.23
N SER A 51 8.57 4.87 -5.84
CA SER A 51 8.75 5.40 -4.48
C SER A 51 7.92 6.67 -4.29
N LEU A 52 7.65 7.02 -3.02
CA LEU A 52 6.92 8.23 -2.70
C LEU A 52 7.57 9.48 -3.30
N GLN A 53 8.90 9.52 -3.31
CA GLN A 53 9.66 10.66 -3.82
C GLN A 53 9.53 10.83 -5.33
N ASP A 54 9.32 9.73 -6.05
CA ASP A 54 9.24 9.71 -7.51
C ASP A 54 7.81 9.70 -8.01
N LEU A 55 6.85 9.73 -7.10
CA LEU A 55 5.42 9.70 -7.44
C LEU A 55 5.03 11.02 -8.13
N THR A 56 4.52 10.91 -9.35
CA THR A 56 4.18 12.06 -10.17
C THR A 56 3.08 11.69 -11.17
N ASP A 57 2.64 12.67 -11.93
CA ASP A 57 1.68 12.46 -13.02
C ASP A 57 2.24 11.45 -14.01
N GLY A 58 1.40 10.54 -14.45
CA GLY A 58 1.79 9.49 -15.38
C GLY A 58 2.31 8.23 -14.74
N THR A 59 2.51 8.20 -13.42
CA THR A 59 2.92 7.00 -12.70
C THR A 59 1.88 5.91 -12.90
N GLN A 60 2.34 4.71 -13.25
CA GLN A 60 1.47 3.56 -13.40
C GLN A 60 1.31 2.83 -12.08
N GLY A 61 0.12 2.28 -11.86
CA GLY A 61 -0.18 1.49 -10.69
C GLY A 61 -1.29 0.49 -10.96
N LEU A 62 -1.61 -0.27 -9.93
CA LEU A 62 -2.65 -1.27 -9.95
C LEU A 62 -3.73 -0.87 -8.95
N ILE A 63 -4.98 -0.81 -9.41
CA ILE A 63 -6.12 -0.62 -8.52
C ILE A 63 -6.52 -1.97 -7.97
N ALA A 64 -6.62 -2.06 -6.65
CA ALA A 64 -7.05 -3.25 -5.96
C ALA A 64 -8.13 -2.88 -4.93
N LYS A 65 -9.02 -3.84 -4.69
CA LYS A 65 -10.06 -3.69 -3.66
C LYS A 65 -9.57 -4.34 -2.37
N VAL A 66 -9.73 -3.64 -1.26
CA VAL A 66 -9.43 -4.18 0.07
C VAL A 66 -10.53 -5.18 0.44
N VAL A 67 -10.13 -6.43 0.62
CA VAL A 67 -11.05 -7.49 1.07
C VAL A 67 -11.04 -7.56 2.58
N GLN A 68 -9.86 -7.52 3.17
CA GLN A 68 -9.67 -7.70 4.60
C GLN A 68 -8.40 -6.98 5.04
N LYS A 69 -8.42 -6.44 6.25
CA LYS A 69 -7.29 -5.76 6.85
C LYS A 69 -7.07 -6.29 8.27
N GLN A 70 -5.82 -6.51 8.63
CA GLN A 70 -5.43 -6.88 9.99
C GLN A 70 -4.25 -6.01 10.42
N VAL A 71 -4.40 -5.32 11.53
CA VAL A 71 -3.34 -4.47 12.11
C VAL A 71 -2.92 -5.10 13.43
N SER A 72 -1.61 -5.24 13.62
CA SER A 72 -1.03 -5.79 14.84
C SER A 72 -0.01 -4.83 15.43
N VAL A 73 -0.06 -4.70 16.75
CA VAL A 73 0.93 -3.94 17.50
C VAL A 73 1.49 -4.89 18.55
N HIS A 74 2.81 -5.04 18.59
CA HIS A 74 3.45 -5.87 19.61
C HIS A 74 4.59 -5.13 20.27
N SER A 75 4.80 -5.45 21.52
CA SER A 75 5.97 -4.97 22.27
C SER A 75 7.10 -5.96 22.08
N VAL A 76 8.28 -5.44 21.78
CA VAL A 76 9.51 -6.21 21.69
C VAL A 76 10.40 -5.72 22.83
N VAL A 77 10.80 -6.64 23.70
CA VAL A 77 11.68 -6.33 24.82
C VAL A 77 13.06 -6.88 24.54
N SER A 78 14.05 -6.01 24.56
CA SER A 78 15.46 -6.37 24.45
C SER A 78 16.16 -6.04 25.77
N SER A 79 16.98 -6.96 26.27
CA SER A 79 17.75 -6.71 27.48
C SER A 79 19.21 -7.11 27.27
N ASN A 80 20.09 -6.35 27.91
CA ASN A 80 21.49 -6.70 28.01
C ASN A 80 21.98 -6.38 29.44
N GLU A 81 23.28 -6.51 29.68
CA GLU A 81 23.86 -6.29 31.00
C GLU A 81 23.68 -4.85 31.53
N LEU A 82 23.46 -3.89 30.62
CA LEU A 82 23.43 -2.47 30.94
C LEU A 82 22.03 -1.88 31.00
N TYR A 83 21.09 -2.38 30.18
CA TYR A 83 19.74 -1.82 30.12
C TYR A 83 18.71 -2.79 29.54
N ILE A 84 17.46 -2.46 29.77
CA ILE A 84 16.31 -3.11 29.17
C ILE A 84 15.68 -2.09 28.23
N GLU A 85 15.48 -2.47 26.97
CA GLU A 85 14.83 -1.64 25.96
C GLU A 85 13.50 -2.29 25.56
N GLU A 86 12.43 -1.51 25.60
CA GLU A 86 11.12 -1.93 25.12
C GLU A 86 10.77 -1.11 23.89
N ARG A 87 10.35 -1.78 22.82
CA ARG A 87 9.93 -1.15 21.58
C ARG A 87 8.58 -1.70 21.14
N GLU A 88 7.78 -0.82 20.58
CA GLU A 88 6.56 -1.24 19.91
C GLU A 88 6.85 -1.49 18.42
N ALA A 89 6.41 -2.63 17.95
CA ALA A 89 6.47 -2.98 16.53
C ALA A 89 5.05 -3.04 15.99
N MET A 90 4.81 -2.31 14.91
CA MET A 90 3.52 -2.29 14.22
C MET A 90 3.66 -2.97 12.87
N SER A 91 2.68 -3.79 12.54
CA SER A 91 2.59 -4.42 11.24
C SER A 91 1.15 -4.48 10.79
N ALA A 92 0.95 -4.53 9.48
CA ALA A 92 -0.38 -4.67 8.91
C ALA A 92 -0.34 -5.71 7.81
N ARG A 93 -1.41 -6.47 7.70
CA ARG A 93 -1.67 -7.36 6.59
C ARG A 93 -2.93 -6.90 5.89
N ILE A 94 -2.88 -6.85 4.59
CA ILE A 94 -4.01 -6.41 3.79
C ILE A 94 -4.24 -7.42 2.67
N GLN A 95 -5.45 -7.96 2.61
CA GLN A 95 -5.84 -8.85 1.53
C GLN A 95 -6.48 -8.01 0.43
N LEU A 96 -5.94 -8.15 -0.77
CA LEU A 96 -6.31 -7.33 -1.91
C LEU A 96 -6.79 -8.20 -3.06
N GLU A 97 -7.83 -7.71 -3.74
CA GLU A 97 -8.36 -8.28 -4.96
C GLU A 97 -8.01 -7.35 -6.12
N CYS A 98 -7.32 -7.88 -7.13
CA CYS A 98 -6.93 -7.13 -8.32
C CYS A 98 -8.15 -6.61 -9.07
N ARG A 99 -8.13 -5.35 -9.47
CA ARG A 99 -9.19 -4.72 -10.26
C ARG A 99 -8.73 -4.36 -11.64
N CYS A 100 -7.87 -3.36 -11.76
CA CYS A 100 -7.40 -2.88 -13.05
C CYS A 100 -6.12 -2.10 -12.90
N MET A 101 -5.47 -1.85 -14.03
CA MET A 101 -4.35 -0.92 -14.09
C MET A 101 -4.87 0.51 -14.06
N ALA A 102 -4.05 1.42 -13.61
CA ALA A 102 -4.37 2.84 -13.56
C ALA A 102 -3.13 3.69 -13.78
N ARG A 103 -3.37 4.93 -14.13
CA ARG A 103 -2.32 5.93 -14.29
C ARG A 103 -2.66 7.15 -13.44
N VAL A 104 -1.70 7.61 -12.68
CA VAL A 104 -1.87 8.80 -11.84
C VAL A 104 -2.01 10.04 -12.72
N ARG A 105 -3.06 10.81 -12.48
CA ARG A 105 -3.31 12.09 -13.14
C ARG A 105 -2.73 13.24 -12.35
N SER A 106 -2.86 13.18 -11.04
CA SER A 106 -2.29 14.19 -10.15
C SER A 106 -2.05 13.59 -8.77
N VAL A 107 -1.04 14.11 -8.08
CA VAL A 107 -0.76 13.77 -6.70
C VAL A 107 -1.46 14.82 -5.82
N ILE A 108 -2.41 14.37 -4.99
CA ILE A 108 -3.20 15.26 -4.15
C ILE A 108 -2.46 15.54 -2.85
N SER A 109 -1.90 14.52 -2.22
CA SER A 109 -1.17 14.64 -0.96
C SER A 109 -0.07 13.60 -0.91
N ASN A 110 1.16 14.02 -0.63
CA ASN A 110 2.32 13.14 -0.52
C ASN A 110 3.19 13.47 0.69
N GLU A 111 2.62 14.04 1.73
CA GLU A 111 3.35 14.37 2.95
C GLU A 111 3.69 13.12 3.74
N LEU A 112 4.91 13.08 4.29
CA LEU A 112 5.34 12.01 5.19
C LEU A 112 4.46 12.01 6.45
N GLY A 113 4.10 10.80 6.90
CA GLY A 113 3.28 10.61 8.09
C GLY A 113 1.79 10.78 7.87
N LYS A 114 1.36 11.05 6.64
CA LYS A 114 -0.05 11.13 6.24
C LYS A 114 -0.33 10.16 5.10
N PRO A 115 -1.59 9.70 4.92
CA PRO A 115 -1.92 8.87 3.77
C PRO A 115 -1.61 9.60 2.46
N VAL A 116 -0.98 8.89 1.54
CA VAL A 116 -0.73 9.41 0.20
C VAL A 116 -2.02 9.31 -0.60
N LYS A 117 -2.44 10.41 -1.21
CA LYS A 117 -3.65 10.46 -2.03
C LYS A 117 -3.32 10.90 -3.44
N VAL A 118 -3.90 10.23 -4.39
CA VAL A 118 -3.74 10.53 -5.82
C VAL A 118 -5.08 10.53 -6.51
N ASP A 119 -5.19 11.32 -7.58
CA ASP A 119 -6.24 11.17 -8.56
C ASP A 119 -5.68 10.30 -9.69
N ALA A 120 -6.37 9.23 -10.03
CA ALA A 120 -5.92 8.29 -11.04
C ALA A 120 -7.03 7.92 -12.00
N ARG A 121 -6.63 7.63 -13.23
CA ARG A 121 -7.53 7.17 -14.29
C ARG A 121 -7.35 5.67 -14.49
N GLU A 122 -8.44 4.94 -14.47
CA GLU A 122 -8.45 3.52 -14.74
C GLU A 122 -8.13 3.24 -16.20
N ILE A 123 -7.31 2.23 -16.42
CA ILE A 123 -7.03 1.66 -17.74
C ILE A 123 -7.78 0.33 -17.80
N SER A 124 -8.28 -0.04 -18.99
CA SER A 124 -9.03 -1.28 -19.15
C SER A 124 -8.27 -2.48 -18.62
N CYS A 125 -8.95 -3.33 -17.85
CA CYS A 125 -8.38 -4.57 -17.34
C CYS A 125 -7.97 -5.53 -18.47
N TYR A 126 -8.58 -5.42 -19.62
CA TYR A 126 -8.21 -6.23 -20.78
C TYR A 126 -6.81 -5.90 -21.31
N GLU A 127 -6.41 -4.66 -21.19
CA GLU A 127 -5.08 -4.20 -21.60
C GLU A 127 -4.00 -4.67 -20.64
N ALA A 128 -4.36 -5.02 -19.42
CA ALA A 128 -3.44 -5.48 -18.38
C ALA A 128 -3.13 -6.98 -18.47
N ARG A 129 -3.78 -7.69 -19.35
CA ARG A 129 -3.62 -9.14 -19.50
C ARG A 129 -2.55 -9.50 -20.51
#